data_6b196f9a75232fa024681e4330c9ba46
#
_entry.id   6b196f9a75232fa024681e4330c9ba46
#
_cell.length_a   1.000
_cell.length_b   1.000
_cell.length_c   1.000
_cell.angle_alpha   90.00
_cell.angle_beta   90.00
_cell.angle_gamma   90.00
#
_symmetry.space_group_name_H-M   'P 1'
#
loop_
_entity.id
_entity.type
_entity.pdbx_description
1 polymer ?
#
loop_
_entity_poly.entity_id
_entity_poly.type
_entity_poly.pdbx_seq_one_letter_code
_entity_poly.pdbx_strand_id
1 'polypeptide(L)'
;GSIIITSSINGTRVFSNTGATAYSCSKGAQVVFTQMAALELAQYKIRVNAICPGAIETNIDERTEKRDTEEVEVPVEFPEGSFPLEGGPGSPQQVANLVLFLVSDASSHITGTPIWIEGAESLLRG
;
A
#
# COMPACT_ATOMS: atom_id res chain seq x y z
N GLY A 1 -16.77 11.06 9.85
CA GLY A 1 -15.53 11.35 9.14
C GLY A 1 -14.85 10.10 8.61
N SER A 2 -13.87 10.30 7.75
CA SER A 2 -13.11 9.23 7.14
C SER A 2 -11.63 9.59 7.14
N ILE A 3 -10.82 8.70 7.73
CA ILE A 3 -9.37 8.82 7.76
C ILE A 3 -8.79 7.73 6.88
N ILE A 4 -7.87 8.09 6.00
CA ILE A 4 -7.21 7.14 5.10
C ILE A 4 -5.72 7.19 5.36
N ILE A 5 -5.15 6.03 5.67
CA ILE A 5 -3.73 5.84 5.90
C ILE A 5 -3.12 5.22 4.66
N THR A 6 -2.08 5.82 4.12
CA THR A 6 -1.38 5.27 2.96
C THR A 6 -0.24 4.37 3.43
N SER A 7 -0.45 3.06 3.31
CA SER A 7 0.56 2.04 3.58
C SER A 7 1.21 1.58 2.26
N SER A 8 1.46 0.31 2.12
CA SER A 8 2.11 -0.28 0.93
C SER A 8 1.85 -1.78 0.89
N ILE A 9 2.08 -2.40 -0.26
CA ILE A 9 2.25 -3.85 -0.32
C ILE A 9 3.48 -4.30 0.47
N ASN A 10 4.53 -3.48 0.52
CA ASN A 10 5.72 -3.77 1.33
C ASN A 10 5.38 -3.73 2.82
N GLY A 11 5.77 -4.77 3.54
CA GLY A 11 5.48 -4.91 4.96
C GLY A 11 4.09 -5.43 5.27
N THR A 12 3.26 -5.66 4.26
CA THR A 12 1.90 -6.19 4.42
C THR A 12 1.68 -7.49 3.63
N ARG A 13 2.18 -7.55 2.41
CA ARG A 13 2.12 -8.73 1.54
C ARG A 13 3.44 -9.09 0.90
N VAL A 14 4.35 -8.13 0.72
CA VAL A 14 5.64 -8.32 0.07
C VAL A 14 6.76 -8.09 1.08
N PHE A 15 7.66 -9.05 1.20
CA PHE A 15 8.77 -9.04 2.15
C PHE A 15 10.11 -9.33 1.49
N SER A 16 10.13 -9.50 0.17
CA SER A 16 11.33 -9.84 -0.59
C SER A 16 12.16 -8.62 -1.00
N ASN A 17 11.74 -7.42 -0.64
CA ASN A 17 12.43 -6.19 -0.99
C ASN A 17 13.58 -5.92 -0.01
N THR A 18 14.72 -6.54 -0.28
CA THR A 18 15.90 -6.47 0.59
C THR A 18 16.40 -5.03 0.72
N GLY A 19 16.75 -4.63 1.93
CA GLY A 19 17.19 -3.27 2.23
C GLY A 19 16.06 -2.31 2.60
N ALA A 20 14.81 -2.75 2.50
CA ALA A 20 13.65 -1.94 2.82
C ALA A 20 13.02 -2.29 4.18
N THR A 21 13.81 -2.82 5.13
CA THR A 21 13.31 -3.29 6.41
C THR A 21 12.60 -2.19 7.20
N ALA A 22 13.24 -1.03 7.36
CA ALA A 22 12.65 0.08 8.11
C ALA A 22 11.37 0.58 7.44
N TYR A 23 11.39 0.71 6.11
CA TYR A 23 10.22 1.10 5.33
C TYR A 23 9.07 0.10 5.52
N SER A 24 9.38 -1.19 5.36
CA SER A 24 8.37 -2.25 5.48
C SER A 24 7.78 -2.32 6.89
N CYS A 25 8.62 -2.18 7.92
CA CYS A 25 8.15 -2.14 9.30
C CYS A 25 7.21 -0.95 9.54
N SER A 26 7.56 0.22 9.02
CA SER A 26 6.70 1.41 9.17
C SER A 26 5.35 1.22 8.46
N LYS A 27 5.37 0.61 7.27
CA LYS A 27 4.14 0.36 6.51
C LYS A 27 3.26 -0.71 7.16
N GLY A 28 3.85 -1.76 7.70
CA GLY A 28 3.13 -2.77 8.48
C GLY A 28 2.51 -2.18 9.75
N ALA A 29 3.26 -1.34 10.45
CA ALA A 29 2.77 -0.64 11.64
C ALA A 29 1.58 0.26 11.33
N GLN A 30 1.54 0.89 10.17
CA GLN A 30 0.41 1.72 9.75
C GLN A 30 -0.88 0.91 9.59
N VAL A 31 -0.81 -0.34 9.17
CA VAL A 31 -1.98 -1.21 9.09
C VAL A 31 -2.49 -1.56 10.48
N VAL A 32 -1.60 -1.91 11.41
CA VAL A 32 -1.98 -2.16 12.80
C VAL A 32 -2.60 -0.91 13.43
N PHE A 33 -1.98 0.26 13.22
CA PHE A 33 -2.55 1.54 13.68
C PHE A 33 -3.97 1.75 13.15
N THR A 34 -4.17 1.50 11.86
CA THR A 34 -5.48 1.63 11.21
C THR A 34 -6.54 0.79 11.92
N GLN A 35 -6.21 -0.46 12.23
CA GLN A 35 -7.15 -1.38 12.87
C GLN A 35 -7.48 -0.95 14.31
N MET A 36 -6.49 -0.55 15.07
CA MET A 36 -6.70 -0.11 16.44
C MET A 36 -7.45 1.23 16.49
N ALA A 37 -7.06 2.18 15.66
CA ALA A 37 -7.73 3.48 15.59
C ALA A 37 -9.19 3.35 15.12
N ALA A 38 -9.45 2.46 14.15
CA ALA A 38 -10.80 2.22 13.66
C ALA A 38 -11.74 1.76 14.78
N LEU A 39 -11.27 0.85 15.63
CA LEU A 39 -12.07 0.37 16.75
C LEU A 39 -12.32 1.47 17.79
N GLU A 40 -11.28 2.22 18.13
CA GLU A 40 -11.39 3.30 19.12
C GLU A 40 -12.28 4.46 18.64
N LEU A 41 -12.21 4.80 17.35
CA LEU A 41 -12.93 5.92 16.78
C LEU A 41 -14.34 5.58 16.27
N ALA A 42 -14.69 4.29 16.27
CA ALA A 42 -16.02 3.86 15.82
C ALA A 42 -17.15 4.49 16.62
N GLN A 43 -16.94 4.68 17.92
CA GLN A 43 -17.93 5.33 18.80
C GLN A 43 -18.25 6.77 18.36
N TYR A 44 -17.32 7.42 17.66
CA TYR A 44 -17.49 8.78 17.15
C TYR A 44 -17.95 8.81 15.69
N LYS A 45 -18.29 7.66 15.11
CA LYS A 45 -18.67 7.52 13.70
C LYS A 45 -17.56 7.95 12.73
N ILE A 46 -16.31 7.77 13.15
CA ILE A 46 -15.14 8.05 12.31
C ILE A 46 -14.59 6.72 11.81
N ARG A 47 -14.48 6.61 10.49
CA ARG A 47 -13.93 5.42 9.83
C ARG A 47 -12.43 5.62 9.58
N VAL A 48 -11.66 4.55 9.72
CA VAL A 48 -10.20 4.56 9.48
C VAL A 48 -9.87 3.34 8.64
N ASN A 49 -9.36 3.57 7.44
CA ASN A 49 -8.96 2.51 6.52
C ASN A 49 -7.55 2.78 6.00
N ALA A 50 -6.85 1.73 5.61
CA ALA A 50 -5.55 1.84 4.98
C ALA A 50 -5.66 1.47 3.51
N ILE A 51 -4.93 2.18 2.66
CA ILE A 51 -4.70 1.76 1.29
C ILE A 51 -3.27 1.24 1.18
N CYS A 52 -3.09 0.15 0.44
CA CYS A 52 -1.80 -0.53 0.30
C CYS A 52 -1.48 -0.63 -1.20
N PRO A 53 -0.88 0.43 -1.79
CA PRO A 53 -0.54 0.41 -3.19
C PRO A 53 0.66 -0.48 -3.48
N GLY A 54 0.67 -1.04 -4.68
CA GLY A 54 1.87 -1.59 -5.29
C GLY A 54 2.60 -0.51 -6.08
N ALA A 55 3.19 -0.89 -7.22
CA ALA A 55 3.83 0.06 -8.10
C ALA A 55 2.77 0.98 -8.74
N ILE A 56 2.95 2.27 -8.53
CA ILE A 56 2.11 3.31 -9.11
C ILE A 56 3.01 4.24 -9.92
N GLU A 57 2.59 4.57 -11.12
CA GLU A 57 3.33 5.48 -11.99
C GLU A 57 3.39 6.87 -11.37
N THR A 58 4.58 7.26 -10.92
CA THR A 58 4.83 8.56 -10.29
C THR A 58 6.23 9.05 -10.66
N ASN A 59 6.52 10.32 -10.37
CA ASN A 59 7.86 10.90 -10.51
C ASN A 59 8.71 10.75 -9.24
N ILE A 60 8.24 9.96 -8.25
CA ILE A 60 8.94 9.80 -6.97
C ILE A 60 10.30 9.17 -7.15
N ASP A 61 10.45 8.21 -8.07
CA ASP A 61 11.70 7.49 -8.31
C ASP A 61 12.83 8.42 -8.73
N GLU A 62 12.54 9.53 -9.41
CA GLU A 62 13.52 10.53 -9.81
C GLU A 62 14.01 11.37 -8.62
N ARG A 63 13.27 11.40 -7.52
CA ARG A 63 13.53 12.22 -6.33
C ARG A 63 14.02 11.43 -5.14
N THR A 64 13.91 10.12 -5.16
CA THR A 64 14.31 9.26 -4.06
C THR A 64 15.80 8.97 -4.12
N GLU A 65 16.55 9.41 -3.09
CA GLU A 65 17.94 9.03 -2.93
C GLU A 65 18.02 7.54 -2.55
N LYS A 66 18.61 6.76 -3.44
CA LYS A 66 18.94 5.36 -3.13
C LYS A 66 20.28 5.36 -2.40
N ARG A 67 20.22 5.35 -1.06
CA ARG A 67 21.42 5.26 -0.21
C ARG A 67 21.72 3.81 0.11
N ASP A 68 22.89 3.33 -0.32
CA ASP A 68 23.49 2.05 0.09
C ASP A 68 22.58 0.82 -0.09
N THR A 69 21.47 0.94 -0.80
CA THR A 69 20.57 -0.19 -1.06
C THR A 69 21.20 -1.20 -2.02
N GLU A 70 22.12 -0.77 -2.86
CA GLU A 70 22.82 -1.64 -3.81
C GLU A 70 23.70 -2.68 -3.10
N GLU A 71 24.24 -2.36 -1.92
CA GLU A 71 25.09 -3.25 -1.15
C GLU A 71 24.31 -4.37 -0.44
N VAL A 72 23.01 -4.19 -0.23
CA VAL A 72 22.16 -5.13 0.48
C VAL A 72 21.10 -5.77 -0.41
N GLU A 73 21.07 -5.41 -1.68
CA GLU A 73 20.13 -6.03 -2.62
C GLU A 73 20.50 -7.49 -2.89
N VAL A 74 19.57 -8.36 -2.57
CA VAL A 74 19.58 -9.72 -3.12
C VAL A 74 18.91 -9.60 -4.49
N PRO A 75 19.59 -10.05 -5.58
CA PRO A 75 18.95 -10.02 -6.89
C PRO A 75 17.68 -10.87 -6.87
N VAL A 76 16.54 -10.23 -6.96
CA VAL A 76 15.26 -10.91 -7.12
C VAL A 76 14.85 -10.73 -8.58
N GLU A 77 14.88 -11.83 -9.32
CA GLU A 77 14.35 -11.85 -10.67
C GLU A 77 12.82 -11.96 -10.59
N PHE A 78 12.14 -10.95 -11.10
CA PHE A 78 10.70 -11.03 -11.23
C PHE A 78 10.37 -11.73 -12.54
N PRO A 79 9.42 -12.67 -12.52
CA PRO A 79 9.01 -13.33 -13.75
C PRO A 79 8.42 -12.31 -14.74
N GLU A 80 8.55 -12.62 -16.01
CA GLU A 80 7.88 -11.87 -17.05
C GLU A 80 6.38 -11.77 -16.71
N GLY A 81 5.82 -10.58 -16.81
CA GLY A 81 4.44 -10.37 -16.43
C GLY A 81 4.23 -10.00 -14.95
N SER A 82 5.21 -9.31 -14.34
CA SER A 82 5.13 -8.85 -12.92
C SER A 82 3.94 -7.95 -12.61
N PHE A 83 3.21 -7.51 -13.61
CA PHE A 83 1.98 -6.72 -13.47
C PHE A 83 0.81 -7.47 -14.11
N PRO A 84 0.25 -8.48 -13.42
CA PRO A 84 -0.68 -9.42 -14.04
C PRO A 84 -1.94 -8.80 -14.62
N LEU A 85 -2.48 -7.76 -13.97
CA LEU A 85 -3.77 -7.23 -14.37
C LEU A 85 -3.69 -6.33 -15.60
N GLU A 86 -2.75 -5.39 -15.62
CA GLU A 86 -2.71 -4.34 -16.63
C GLU A 86 -1.43 -4.31 -17.47
N GLY A 87 -0.47 -5.17 -17.17
CA GLY A 87 0.81 -5.18 -17.88
C GLY A 87 1.77 -4.05 -17.51
N GLY A 88 1.44 -3.27 -16.50
CA GLY A 88 2.24 -2.15 -16.01
C GLY A 88 1.77 -1.65 -14.66
N PRO A 89 2.46 -0.64 -14.09
CA PRO A 89 2.06 -0.08 -12.80
C PRO A 89 0.69 0.58 -12.88
N GLY A 90 0.05 0.72 -11.71
CA GLY A 90 -1.20 1.46 -11.61
C GLY A 90 -0.99 2.95 -11.83
N SER A 91 -2.08 3.67 -12.04
CA SER A 91 -2.05 5.13 -12.23
C SER A 91 -2.43 5.87 -10.95
N PRO A 92 -1.98 7.12 -10.78
CA PRO A 92 -2.45 7.97 -9.69
C PRO A 92 -3.97 8.13 -9.67
N GLN A 93 -4.61 8.13 -10.83
CA GLN A 93 -6.07 8.25 -10.92
C GLN A 93 -6.78 7.05 -10.30
N GLN A 94 -6.23 5.85 -10.47
CA GLN A 94 -6.80 4.65 -9.86
C GLN A 94 -6.75 4.73 -8.33
N VAL A 95 -5.65 5.22 -7.78
CA VAL A 95 -5.54 5.45 -6.33
C VAL A 95 -6.52 6.53 -5.88
N ALA A 96 -6.63 7.63 -6.62
CA ALA A 96 -7.57 8.70 -6.31
C ALA A 96 -9.03 8.21 -6.32
N ASN A 97 -9.39 7.34 -7.25
CA ASN A 97 -10.72 6.74 -7.31
C ASN A 97 -11.03 5.91 -6.06
N LEU A 98 -10.06 5.15 -5.57
CA LEU A 98 -10.21 4.39 -4.32
C LEU A 98 -10.38 5.32 -3.13
N VAL A 99 -9.57 6.37 -3.03
CA VAL A 99 -9.68 7.36 -1.96
C VAL A 99 -11.06 8.03 -1.99
N LEU A 100 -11.53 8.40 -3.17
CA LEU A 100 -12.86 9.01 -3.32
C LEU A 100 -13.97 8.07 -2.81
N PHE A 101 -13.89 6.78 -3.13
CA PHE A 101 -14.83 5.78 -2.63
C PHE A 101 -14.79 5.71 -1.10
N LEU A 102 -13.59 5.67 -0.52
CA LEU A 102 -13.42 5.52 0.94
C LEU A 102 -13.84 6.76 1.73
N VAL A 103 -13.80 7.95 1.15
CA VAL A 103 -14.27 9.16 1.82
C VAL A 103 -15.77 9.37 1.65
N SER A 104 -16.40 8.66 0.72
CA SER A 104 -17.82 8.82 0.42
C SER A 104 -18.70 7.92 1.28
N ASP A 105 -20.00 8.21 1.30
CA ASP A 105 -20.99 7.39 1.99
C ASP A 105 -21.19 6.01 1.35
N ALA A 106 -20.70 5.82 0.13
CA ALA A 106 -20.73 4.51 -0.54
C ALA A 106 -19.96 3.45 0.25
N SER A 107 -18.98 3.85 1.07
CA SER A 107 -18.18 2.96 1.91
C SER A 107 -18.55 3.07 3.40
N SER A 108 -19.75 3.49 3.73
CA SER A 108 -20.16 3.86 5.08
C SER A 108 -20.04 2.76 6.14
N HIS A 109 -20.00 1.48 5.73
CA HIS A 109 -19.84 0.36 6.67
C HIS A 109 -18.43 -0.26 6.61
N ILE A 110 -17.47 0.42 5.98
CA ILE A 110 -16.09 -0.05 5.84
C ILE A 110 -15.21 0.75 6.78
N THR A 111 -14.61 0.08 7.76
CA THR A 111 -13.63 0.65 8.69
C THR A 111 -12.67 -0.43 9.17
N GLY A 112 -11.45 -0.05 9.52
CA GLY A 112 -10.44 -0.98 10.00
C GLY A 112 -9.90 -1.93 8.94
N THR A 113 -10.01 -1.58 7.67
CA THR A 113 -9.72 -2.48 6.57
C THR A 113 -8.52 -1.98 5.76
N PRO A 114 -7.48 -2.83 5.56
CA PRO A 114 -6.47 -2.57 4.55
C PRO A 114 -7.03 -2.98 3.19
N ILE A 115 -6.83 -2.14 2.19
CA ILE A 115 -7.27 -2.39 0.81
C ILE A 115 -6.05 -2.33 -0.09
N TRP A 116 -5.74 -3.45 -0.74
CA TRP A 116 -4.61 -3.55 -1.66
C TRP A 116 -5.03 -3.10 -3.04
N ILE A 117 -4.28 -2.16 -3.60
CA ILE A 117 -4.47 -1.65 -4.95
C ILE A 117 -3.14 -1.82 -5.70
N GLU A 118 -2.99 -2.99 -6.36
CA GLU A 118 -1.68 -3.41 -6.84
C GLU A 118 -1.73 -4.37 -8.03
N GLY A 119 -2.90 -4.59 -8.61
CA GLY A 119 -3.05 -5.40 -9.82
C GLY A 119 -2.55 -6.84 -9.69
N ALA A 120 -2.64 -7.44 -8.51
CA ALA A 120 -2.17 -8.79 -8.18
C ALA A 120 -0.64 -8.98 -8.21
N GLU A 121 0.11 -7.87 -8.25
CA GLU A 121 1.57 -7.90 -8.22
C GLU A 121 2.12 -8.69 -7.04
N SER A 122 1.56 -8.49 -5.85
CA SER A 122 2.00 -9.15 -4.63
C SER A 122 1.79 -10.66 -4.65
N LEU A 123 0.84 -11.14 -5.41
CA LEU A 123 0.53 -12.57 -5.47
C LEU A 123 1.60 -13.36 -6.22
N LEU A 124 2.41 -12.70 -7.05
CA LEU A 124 3.54 -13.31 -7.72
C LEU A 124 4.81 -13.27 -6.88
N ARG A 125 4.88 -12.35 -5.93
CA ARG A 125 6.11 -12.12 -5.15
C ARG A 125 6.09 -12.83 -3.79
N GLY A 126 4.93 -13.10 -3.30
CA GLY A 126 4.76 -13.77 -2.01
C GLY A 126 5.06 -12.93 -0.79
#